data_c482dddb820af4f62455aab922a302d4
#
_entry.id   c482dddb820af4f62455aab922a302d4
#
_cell.length_a   1.000
_cell.length_b   1.000
_cell.length_c   1.000
_cell.angle_alpha   90.00
_cell.angle_beta   90.00
_cell.angle_gamma   90.00
#
_symmetry.space_group_name_H-M   'P 1'
#
loop_
_entity.id
_entity.type
_entity.pdbx_description
1 polymer ?
#
loop_
_entity_poly.entity_id
_entity_poly.type
_entity_poly.pdbx_seq_one_letter_code
_entity_poly.pdbx_strand_id
1 'polypeptide(L)'
;MAVTVKSEKQIALMREAGRLLAITHEELHKALRPGMTTLDIDRLGEEIIRDFGCVPNFKNYNGFPASICVSINDEVVHGIPTDKRVLKEGDIVSLDAGLIYKGYHSDAARTWGVGEISAEAQRLIDVTRESFFKGISFAKEGNHLHEISAAIQDYVEENGFSVV
;
A
#
# COMPACT_ATOMS: atom_id res chain seq x y z
N MET A 1 24.29 -10.35 -3.23
CA MET A 1 23.33 -11.08 -2.35
C MET A 1 22.99 -12.40 -3.03
N ALA A 2 22.90 -13.51 -2.29
CA ALA A 2 22.46 -14.78 -2.88
C ALA A 2 20.93 -14.79 -3.01
N VAL A 3 20.42 -15.23 -4.15
CA VAL A 3 18.97 -15.48 -4.34
C VAL A 3 18.60 -16.73 -3.54
N THR A 4 17.55 -16.63 -2.73
CA THR A 4 17.04 -17.76 -1.95
C THR A 4 15.68 -18.21 -2.46
N VAL A 5 15.53 -19.48 -2.72
CA VAL A 5 14.25 -20.10 -3.08
C VAL A 5 13.50 -20.44 -1.79
N LYS A 6 12.23 -20.03 -1.70
CA LYS A 6 11.38 -20.29 -0.54
C LYS A 6 10.78 -21.69 -0.60
N SER A 7 10.74 -22.39 0.53
CA SER A 7 10.02 -23.66 0.67
C SER A 7 8.50 -23.41 0.71
N GLU A 8 7.70 -24.45 0.44
CA GLU A 8 6.23 -24.40 0.54
C GLU A 8 5.74 -23.88 1.90
N LYS A 9 6.39 -24.28 2.99
CA LYS A 9 6.08 -23.80 4.34
C LYS A 9 6.34 -22.31 4.49
N GLN A 10 7.42 -21.81 3.92
CA GLN A 10 7.74 -20.37 3.93
C GLN A 10 6.76 -19.56 3.07
N ILE A 11 6.40 -20.08 1.90
CA ILE A 11 5.40 -19.48 1.02
C ILE A 11 4.04 -19.39 1.73
N ALA A 12 3.64 -20.43 2.46
CA ALA A 12 2.41 -20.39 3.25
C ALA A 12 2.41 -19.29 4.32
N LEU A 13 3.55 -19.07 4.99
CA LEU A 13 3.69 -17.96 5.96
C LEU A 13 3.65 -16.60 5.28
N MET A 14 4.30 -16.43 4.13
CA MET A 14 4.24 -15.18 3.34
C MET A 14 2.82 -14.90 2.84
N ARG A 15 2.10 -15.94 2.39
CA ARG A 15 0.69 -15.81 1.99
C ARG A 15 -0.19 -15.36 3.14
N GLU A 16 0.01 -15.91 4.33
CA GLU A 16 -0.73 -15.48 5.52
C GLU A 16 -0.39 -14.05 5.91
N ALA A 17 0.87 -13.64 5.87
CA ALA A 17 1.27 -12.23 6.07
C ALA A 17 0.54 -11.29 5.09
N GLY A 18 0.49 -11.66 3.79
CA GLY A 18 -0.23 -10.90 2.77
C GLY A 18 -1.74 -10.83 3.01
N ARG A 19 -2.35 -11.94 3.48
CA ARG A 19 -3.77 -11.97 3.82
C ARG A 19 -4.09 -11.04 4.98
N LEU A 20 -3.28 -11.05 6.03
CA LEU A 20 -3.45 -10.18 7.20
C LEU A 20 -3.29 -8.69 6.82
N LEU A 21 -2.31 -8.39 5.96
CA LEU A 21 -2.12 -7.03 5.46
C LEU A 21 -3.30 -6.57 4.60
N ALA A 22 -3.85 -7.44 3.75
CA ALA A 22 -5.04 -7.11 2.97
C ALA A 22 -6.23 -6.77 3.86
N ILE A 23 -6.45 -7.51 4.95
CA ILE A 23 -7.49 -7.19 5.95
C ILE A 23 -7.20 -5.85 6.63
N THR A 24 -5.96 -5.58 7.00
CA THR A 24 -5.57 -4.28 7.56
C THR A 24 -5.97 -3.13 6.65
N HIS A 25 -5.69 -3.24 5.35
CA HIS A 25 -6.08 -2.24 4.37
C HIS A 25 -7.61 -2.08 4.24
N GLU A 26 -8.36 -3.17 4.25
CA GLU A 26 -9.82 -3.13 4.19
C GLU A 26 -10.44 -2.46 5.42
N GLU A 27 -9.93 -2.74 6.62
CA GLU A 27 -10.42 -2.11 7.84
C GLU A 27 -10.05 -0.61 7.89
N LEU A 28 -8.85 -0.24 7.46
CA LEU A 28 -8.46 1.15 7.29
C LEU A 28 -9.39 1.88 6.30
N HIS A 29 -9.65 1.29 5.14
CA HIS A 29 -10.56 1.84 4.13
C HIS A 29 -11.96 2.10 4.70
N LYS A 30 -12.55 1.13 5.40
CA LYS A 30 -13.87 1.27 6.05
C LYS A 30 -13.93 2.41 7.07
N ALA A 31 -12.82 2.71 7.71
CA ALA A 31 -12.74 3.76 8.71
C ALA A 31 -12.53 5.16 8.12
N LEU A 32 -12.00 5.27 6.88
CA LEU A 32 -11.68 6.54 6.25
C LEU A 32 -12.92 7.44 6.14
N ARG A 33 -12.78 8.67 6.62
CA ARG A 33 -13.83 9.70 6.52
C ARG A 33 -13.22 11.10 6.68
N PRO A 34 -13.88 12.14 6.18
CA PRO A 34 -13.48 13.51 6.46
C PRO A 34 -13.40 13.77 7.98
N GLY A 35 -12.44 14.58 8.39
CA GLY A 35 -12.19 14.93 9.79
C GLY A 35 -11.22 14.02 10.53
N MET A 36 -10.86 12.85 10.00
CA MET A 36 -9.76 12.06 10.55
C MET A 36 -8.42 12.75 10.32
N THR A 37 -7.54 12.67 11.32
CA THR A 37 -6.14 13.05 11.12
C THR A 37 -5.34 11.89 10.52
N THR A 38 -4.23 12.20 9.86
CA THR A 38 -3.32 11.14 9.39
C THR A 38 -2.74 10.33 10.56
N LEU A 39 -2.63 10.93 11.76
CA LEU A 39 -2.21 10.23 12.97
C LEU A 39 -3.29 9.25 13.48
N ASP A 40 -4.58 9.56 13.33
CA ASP A 40 -5.66 8.62 13.69
C ASP A 40 -5.61 7.36 12.81
N ILE A 41 -5.29 7.54 11.53
CA ILE A 41 -5.12 6.42 10.58
C ILE A 41 -3.93 5.55 10.99
N ASP A 42 -2.79 6.16 11.34
CA ASP A 42 -1.60 5.44 11.80
C ASP A 42 -1.88 4.61 13.05
N ARG A 43 -2.55 5.23 14.05
CA ARG A 43 -2.91 4.55 15.31
C ARG A 43 -3.83 3.36 15.05
N LEU A 44 -4.85 3.55 14.23
CA LEU A 44 -5.77 2.47 13.87
C LEU A 44 -5.03 1.34 13.15
N GLY A 45 -4.17 1.66 12.18
CA GLY A 45 -3.40 0.67 11.46
C GLY A 45 -2.41 -0.10 12.35
N GLU A 46 -1.74 0.57 13.28
CA GLU A 46 -0.89 -0.07 14.27
C GLU A 46 -1.69 -1.03 15.17
N GLU A 47 -2.86 -0.60 15.66
CA GLU A 47 -3.75 -1.41 16.49
C GLU A 47 -4.16 -2.69 15.76
N ILE A 48 -4.69 -2.58 14.55
CA ILE A 48 -5.11 -3.74 13.73
C ILE A 48 -3.94 -4.71 13.49
N ILE A 49 -2.76 -4.21 13.13
CA ILE A 49 -1.58 -5.05 12.89
C ILE A 49 -1.20 -5.82 14.16
N ARG A 50 -1.24 -5.14 15.32
CA ARG A 50 -0.91 -5.77 16.62
C ARG A 50 -1.95 -6.78 17.08
N ASP A 51 -3.22 -6.54 16.81
CA ASP A 51 -4.33 -7.47 17.15
C ASP A 51 -4.20 -8.79 16.38
N PHE A 52 -3.59 -8.77 15.19
CA PHE A 52 -3.22 -10.00 14.47
C PHE A 52 -1.97 -10.71 15.03
N GLY A 53 -1.37 -10.20 16.11
CA GLY A 53 -0.10 -10.70 16.64
C GLY A 53 1.08 -10.41 15.73
N CYS A 54 0.97 -9.42 14.85
CA CYS A 54 2.00 -8.98 13.92
C CYS A 54 2.76 -7.77 14.46
N VAL A 55 3.87 -7.44 13.78
CA VAL A 55 4.68 -6.26 14.07
C VAL A 55 4.64 -5.31 12.88
N PRO A 56 4.39 -3.99 13.06
CA PRO A 56 4.49 -3.02 11.97
C PRO A 56 5.91 -2.98 11.40
N ASN A 57 6.04 -2.97 10.07
CA ASN A 57 7.32 -2.99 9.38
C ASN A 57 8.09 -1.68 9.48
N PHE A 58 7.36 -0.54 9.39
CA PHE A 58 7.98 0.77 9.15
C PHE A 58 8.41 1.46 10.42
N LYS A 59 7.75 1.18 11.54
CA LYS A 59 8.02 1.86 12.81
C LYS A 59 9.45 1.62 13.27
N ASN A 60 10.20 2.72 13.40
CA ASN A 60 11.63 2.76 13.73
C ASN A 60 12.58 2.23 12.63
N TYR A 61 12.06 1.87 11.46
CA TYR A 61 12.93 1.51 10.33
C TYR A 61 13.56 2.79 9.75
N ASN A 62 14.89 2.85 9.79
CA ASN A 62 15.66 4.02 9.36
C ASN A 62 15.18 5.36 9.95
N GLY A 63 14.63 5.33 11.18
CA GLY A 63 14.14 6.52 11.87
C GLY A 63 12.72 6.94 11.51
N PHE A 64 11.98 6.17 10.70
CA PHE A 64 10.57 6.45 10.41
C PHE A 64 9.72 6.34 11.69
N PRO A 65 8.92 7.36 12.06
CA PRO A 65 8.33 7.43 13.40
C PRO A 65 7.00 6.69 13.54
N ALA A 66 6.42 6.19 12.45
CA ALA A 66 5.05 5.70 12.38
C ALA A 66 4.96 4.27 11.84
N SER A 67 3.78 3.68 11.92
CA SER A 67 3.50 2.32 11.46
C SER A 67 2.97 2.28 10.02
N ILE A 68 2.29 3.36 9.59
CA ILE A 68 1.68 3.52 8.27
C ILE A 68 2.23 4.80 7.63
N CYS A 69 2.57 4.78 6.33
CA CYS A 69 2.73 6.01 5.57
C CYS A 69 1.36 6.47 5.09
N VAL A 70 1.05 7.75 5.31
CA VAL A 70 -0.24 8.34 4.93
C VAL A 70 0.03 9.56 4.05
N SER A 71 -0.11 9.38 2.74
CA SER A 71 0.15 10.43 1.73
C SER A 71 -1.17 10.94 1.17
N ILE A 72 -1.37 12.26 1.18
CA ILE A 72 -2.63 12.91 0.75
C ILE A 72 -2.38 13.67 -0.56
N ASN A 73 -3.24 13.45 -1.54
CA ASN A 73 -3.27 14.17 -2.83
C ASN A 73 -1.91 14.07 -3.57
N ASP A 74 -1.17 15.17 -3.65
CA ASP A 74 0.11 15.28 -4.38
C ASP A 74 1.34 14.81 -3.60
N GLU A 75 1.17 14.31 -2.37
CA GLU A 75 2.25 13.61 -1.67
C GLU A 75 2.48 12.24 -2.32
N VAL A 76 3.61 12.09 -2.99
CA VAL A 76 3.89 10.88 -3.79
C VAL A 76 4.00 9.63 -2.91
N VAL A 77 4.84 9.67 -1.86
CA VAL A 77 5.07 8.56 -0.92
C VAL A 77 5.54 9.08 0.44
N HIS A 78 5.59 8.18 1.44
CA HIS A 78 6.22 8.37 2.75
C HIS A 78 5.65 9.52 3.58
N GLY A 79 4.37 9.88 3.39
CA GLY A 79 3.71 10.87 4.23
C GLY A 79 3.79 10.49 5.70
N ILE A 80 4.42 11.34 6.54
CA ILE A 80 4.55 11.09 7.98
C ILE A 80 3.25 11.47 8.68
N PRO A 81 2.58 10.55 9.38
CA PRO A 81 1.35 10.82 10.12
C PRO A 81 1.51 11.92 11.17
N THR A 82 0.52 12.80 11.25
CA THR A 82 0.49 13.92 12.20
C THR A 82 -0.95 14.32 12.54
N ASP A 83 -1.17 14.87 13.72
CA ASP A 83 -2.44 15.44 14.16
C ASP A 83 -2.83 16.75 13.44
N LYS A 84 -1.89 17.36 12.70
CA LYS A 84 -2.08 18.63 11.99
C LYS A 84 -2.66 18.46 10.59
N ARG A 85 -2.61 17.27 10.02
CA ARG A 85 -3.17 16.96 8.70
C ARG A 85 -4.48 16.21 8.83
N VAL A 86 -5.55 16.87 8.43
CA VAL A 86 -6.93 16.37 8.55
C VAL A 86 -7.48 16.09 7.15
N LEU A 87 -8.01 14.90 6.95
CA LEU A 87 -8.67 14.49 5.72
C LEU A 87 -9.92 15.34 5.45
N LYS A 88 -10.12 15.71 4.19
CA LYS A 88 -11.26 16.47 3.71
C LYS A 88 -12.02 15.67 2.66
N GLU A 89 -13.28 16.03 2.49
CA GLU A 89 -14.08 15.56 1.36
C GLU A 89 -13.36 15.90 0.02
N GLY A 90 -13.28 14.92 -0.86
CA GLY A 90 -12.60 15.05 -2.15
C GLY A 90 -11.11 14.73 -2.15
N ASP A 91 -10.48 14.52 -0.99
CA ASP A 91 -9.09 14.05 -0.95
C ASP A 91 -8.96 12.63 -1.48
N ILE A 92 -7.81 12.32 -2.08
CA ILE A 92 -7.34 10.94 -2.23
C ILE A 92 -6.25 10.68 -1.20
N VAL A 93 -6.25 9.50 -0.61
CA VAL A 93 -5.27 9.12 0.40
C VAL A 93 -4.64 7.78 0.04
N SER A 94 -3.31 7.80 -0.07
CA SER A 94 -2.50 6.59 -0.25
C SER A 94 -2.00 6.12 1.11
N LEU A 95 -2.40 4.91 1.46
CA LEU A 95 -1.95 4.23 2.67
C LEU A 95 -0.96 3.16 2.27
N ASP A 96 0.25 3.27 2.79
CA ASP A 96 1.30 2.27 2.60
C ASP A 96 1.56 1.63 3.96
N ALA A 97 1.35 0.33 4.04
CA ALA A 97 1.42 -0.44 5.26
C ALA A 97 2.24 -1.72 5.06
N GLY A 98 2.98 -2.08 6.08
CA GLY A 98 3.71 -3.33 6.10
C GLY A 98 3.63 -4.00 7.48
N LEU A 99 3.62 -5.33 7.47
CA LEU A 99 3.63 -6.13 8.69
C LEU A 99 4.57 -7.32 8.62
N ILE A 100 4.99 -7.78 9.80
CA ILE A 100 5.80 -8.97 9.97
C ILE A 100 4.96 -10.03 10.70
N TYR A 101 4.72 -11.15 10.03
CA TYR A 101 4.07 -12.32 10.60
C TYR A 101 5.06 -13.48 10.70
N LYS A 102 5.36 -13.92 11.91
CA LYS A 102 6.31 -15.03 12.18
C LYS A 102 7.65 -14.91 11.43
N GLY A 103 8.17 -13.67 11.34
CA GLY A 103 9.44 -13.37 10.68
C GLY A 103 9.35 -13.17 9.16
N TYR A 104 8.16 -13.21 8.55
CA TYR A 104 7.93 -12.94 7.13
C TYR A 104 7.22 -11.61 6.95
N HIS A 105 7.75 -10.81 6.03
CA HIS A 105 7.26 -9.48 5.72
C HIS A 105 6.18 -9.51 4.64
N SER A 106 5.19 -8.65 4.78
CA SER A 106 4.28 -8.26 3.72
C SER A 106 4.21 -6.75 3.67
N ASP A 107 4.09 -6.19 2.48
CA ASP A 107 4.15 -4.76 2.19
C ASP A 107 3.23 -4.45 1.02
N ALA A 108 2.39 -3.44 1.14
CA ALA A 108 1.49 -3.00 0.08
C ALA A 108 1.00 -1.57 0.32
N ALA A 109 0.83 -0.83 -0.78
CA ALA A 109 0.18 0.47 -0.79
C ALA A 109 -1.15 0.41 -1.53
N ARG A 110 -2.14 1.16 -1.06
CA ARG A 110 -3.43 1.35 -1.72
C ARG A 110 -3.92 2.78 -1.56
N THR A 111 -4.62 3.27 -2.57
CA THR A 111 -5.20 4.62 -2.58
C THR A 111 -6.72 4.56 -2.61
N TRP A 112 -7.35 5.40 -1.80
CA TRP A 112 -8.81 5.54 -1.75
C TRP A 112 -9.23 7.01 -1.75
N GLY A 113 -10.44 7.27 -2.22
CA GLY A 113 -11.10 8.56 -2.06
C GLY A 113 -11.66 8.74 -0.66
N VAL A 114 -11.68 9.97 -0.19
CA VAL A 114 -12.33 10.39 1.05
C VAL A 114 -13.64 11.08 0.68
N GLY A 115 -14.76 10.37 0.85
CA GLY A 115 -16.05 10.80 0.36
C GLY A 115 -16.12 10.81 -1.17
N GLU A 116 -16.77 11.82 -1.77
CA GLU A 116 -16.90 11.97 -3.22
C GLU A 116 -15.66 12.64 -3.80
N ILE A 117 -14.96 11.97 -4.72
CA ILE A 117 -13.74 12.46 -5.39
C ILE A 117 -14.02 12.81 -6.85
N SER A 118 -13.12 13.56 -7.47
CA SER A 118 -13.23 13.90 -8.89
C SER A 118 -13.12 12.67 -9.79
N ALA A 119 -13.74 12.72 -10.97
CA ALA A 119 -13.64 11.66 -11.97
C ALA A 119 -12.20 11.41 -12.43
N GLU A 120 -11.36 12.47 -12.45
CA GLU A 120 -9.94 12.37 -12.79
C GLU A 120 -9.16 11.62 -11.70
N ALA A 121 -9.40 11.94 -10.42
CA ALA A 121 -8.80 11.24 -9.30
C ALA A 121 -9.21 9.76 -9.26
N GLN A 122 -10.49 9.46 -9.50
CA GLN A 122 -10.96 8.08 -9.58
C GLN A 122 -10.30 7.33 -10.74
N ARG A 123 -10.18 7.97 -11.90
CA ARG A 123 -9.51 7.39 -13.07
C ARG A 123 -8.04 7.09 -12.77
N LEU A 124 -7.33 7.98 -12.08
CA LEU A 124 -5.94 7.76 -11.68
C LEU A 124 -5.82 6.51 -10.77
N ILE A 125 -6.70 6.38 -9.78
CA ILE A 125 -6.74 5.22 -8.88
C ILE A 125 -6.99 3.93 -9.68
N ASP A 126 -7.97 3.95 -10.58
CA ASP A 126 -8.35 2.77 -11.35
C ASP A 126 -7.24 2.34 -12.32
N VAL A 127 -6.64 3.28 -13.06
CA VAL A 127 -5.51 3.01 -13.97
C VAL A 127 -4.31 2.47 -13.20
N THR A 128 -3.98 3.05 -12.05
CA THR A 128 -2.89 2.58 -11.20
C THR A 128 -3.14 1.16 -10.71
N ARG A 129 -4.34 0.86 -10.25
CA ARG A 129 -4.72 -0.49 -9.82
C ARG A 129 -4.64 -1.50 -10.98
N GLU A 130 -5.16 -1.15 -12.14
CA GLU A 130 -5.15 -2.03 -13.31
C GLU A 130 -3.74 -2.26 -13.83
N SER A 131 -2.87 -1.26 -13.81
CA SER A 131 -1.47 -1.40 -14.20
C SER A 131 -0.73 -2.45 -13.38
N PHE A 132 -1.02 -2.54 -12.06
CA PHE A 132 -0.48 -3.59 -11.21
C PHE A 132 -0.84 -4.99 -11.74
N PHE A 133 -2.12 -5.22 -12.08
CA PHE A 133 -2.55 -6.52 -12.60
C PHE A 133 -1.99 -6.83 -13.98
N LYS A 134 -1.75 -5.82 -14.81
CA LYS A 134 -1.01 -5.97 -16.08
C LYS A 134 0.41 -6.43 -15.80
N GLY A 135 1.14 -5.72 -14.92
CA GLY A 135 2.51 -6.05 -14.58
C GLY A 135 2.66 -7.44 -13.97
N ILE A 136 1.84 -7.79 -12.97
CA ILE A 136 1.96 -9.08 -12.27
C ILE A 136 1.70 -10.29 -13.21
N SER A 137 1.02 -10.08 -14.33
CA SER A 137 0.83 -11.13 -15.33
C SER A 137 2.13 -11.59 -15.96
N PHE A 138 3.20 -10.77 -15.91
CA PHE A 138 4.55 -11.07 -16.38
C PHE A 138 5.44 -11.71 -15.30
N ALA A 139 4.99 -11.80 -14.05
CA ALA A 139 5.73 -12.48 -12.98
C ALA A 139 5.68 -14.00 -13.14
N LYS A 140 6.33 -14.52 -14.18
CA LYS A 140 6.35 -15.93 -14.58
C LYS A 140 7.78 -16.39 -14.83
N GLU A 141 7.99 -17.70 -14.67
CA GLU A 141 9.24 -18.34 -15.07
C GLU A 141 9.55 -18.07 -16.56
N GLY A 142 10.80 -17.74 -16.83
CA GLY A 142 11.29 -17.40 -18.18
C GLY A 142 11.23 -15.92 -18.54
N ASN A 143 10.46 -15.11 -17.82
CA ASN A 143 10.39 -13.68 -18.01
C ASN A 143 11.48 -12.95 -17.20
N HIS A 144 11.88 -11.77 -17.68
CA HIS A 144 12.78 -10.87 -16.97
C HIS A 144 12.01 -9.94 -16.03
N LEU A 145 12.63 -9.55 -14.92
CA LEU A 145 12.00 -8.66 -13.93
C LEU A 145 11.55 -7.32 -14.54
N HIS A 146 12.30 -6.76 -15.49
CA HIS A 146 11.97 -5.48 -16.13
C HIS A 146 10.70 -5.54 -16.98
N GLU A 147 10.25 -6.72 -17.43
CA GLU A 147 9.00 -6.86 -18.19
C GLU A 147 7.78 -6.53 -17.35
N ILE A 148 7.84 -6.76 -16.02
CA ILE A 148 6.80 -6.33 -15.09
C ILE A 148 6.72 -4.80 -15.08
N SER A 149 7.87 -4.13 -14.93
CA SER A 149 7.93 -2.66 -14.89
C SER A 149 7.52 -2.03 -16.22
N ALA A 150 7.96 -2.60 -17.35
CA ALA A 150 7.59 -2.14 -18.68
C ALA A 150 6.06 -2.24 -18.90
N ALA A 151 5.45 -3.37 -18.56
CA ALA A 151 4.01 -3.54 -18.71
C ALA A 151 3.17 -2.58 -17.83
N ILE A 152 3.67 -2.23 -16.65
CA ILE A 152 3.06 -1.20 -15.80
C ILE A 152 3.18 0.17 -16.47
N GLN A 153 4.39 0.54 -16.88
CA GLN A 153 4.67 1.84 -17.49
C GLN A 153 3.88 2.05 -18.78
N ASP A 154 3.93 1.10 -19.69
CA ASP A 154 3.21 1.17 -20.98
C ASP A 154 1.72 1.40 -20.74
N TYR A 155 1.10 0.64 -19.83
CA TYR A 155 -0.31 0.78 -19.53
C TYR A 155 -0.66 2.14 -18.92
N VAL A 156 0.17 2.65 -18.00
CA VAL A 156 -0.03 3.96 -17.35
C VAL A 156 0.09 5.09 -18.38
N GLU A 157 1.13 5.04 -19.25
CA GLU A 157 1.37 6.06 -20.27
C GLU A 157 0.31 6.06 -21.38
N GLU A 158 -0.17 4.89 -21.84
CA GLU A 158 -1.29 4.75 -22.76
C GLU A 158 -2.58 5.37 -22.23
N ASN A 159 -2.73 5.42 -20.91
CA ASN A 159 -3.87 6.07 -20.25
C ASN A 159 -3.63 7.55 -19.90
N GLY A 160 -2.52 8.15 -20.35
CA GLY A 160 -2.22 9.59 -20.22
C GLY A 160 -1.70 9.99 -18.83
N PHE A 161 -1.20 9.05 -18.05
CA PHE A 161 -0.50 9.28 -16.79
C PHE A 161 0.99 8.95 -16.94
N SER A 162 1.77 9.14 -15.90
CA SER A 162 3.19 8.81 -15.87
C SER A 162 3.56 8.03 -14.61
N VAL A 163 4.59 7.20 -14.71
CA VAL A 163 5.17 6.50 -13.56
C VAL A 163 6.25 7.38 -12.93
N VAL A 164 6.26 7.41 -11.59
CA VAL A 164 7.27 8.13 -10.80
C VAL A 164 8.40 7.18 -10.39
#